data_e5579ef478353bb65ed9a214617dd625
#
_entry.id   e5579ef478353bb65ed9a214617dd625
#
_cell.length_a   1.000
_cell.length_b   1.000
_cell.length_c   1.000
_cell.angle_alpha   90.00
_cell.angle_beta   90.00
_cell.angle_gamma   90.00
#
_symmetry.space_group_name_H-M   'P 1'
#
loop_
_entity.id
_entity.type
_entity.pdbx_description
1 polymer ?
#
loop_
_entity_poly.entity_id
_entity_poly.type
_entity_poly.pdbx_seq_one_letter_code
_entity_poly.pdbx_strand_id
1 'polypeptide(L)'
;MFLAQQSRRWIVYLSILVIAFVAWRWLTPLATAISVNSNAVPIKMAVSQTLLSSPFYLADQLGFFKQQGIDVELVACSGGVQCSQALFQGEVSYATASESVAMFSSFERQDFLILTSFVKSDNDLKLLALESETIRSVADLHNKRVGMIRASASEFYFDSLLLANNLKGIPIDKVYGTADQLYQQLFDKQLDAISIWEPWGYKIEVAAESKVTNLSLPGIYTLSFNLLAMKPTTEEEKQRSLAILKALKQAIDWIHKNPERARYRVAGVLNIDEKQLRWSWQDYSFRLSLGNTLLTNLQLQGRWALENKLVHGQLPDYRQLMADEMLSEAVKIDGGRR
;
A
#
# COMPACT_ATOMS: atom_id res chain seq x y z
N MET A 1 30.16 -4.59 75.64
CA MET A 1 30.12 -3.39 74.78
C MET A 1 30.21 -3.74 73.28
N PHE A 2 30.51 -4.95 72.85
CA PHE A 2 30.67 -5.36 71.44
C PHE A 2 29.35 -5.75 70.76
N LEU A 3 28.33 -6.25 71.46
CA LEU A 3 27.10 -6.73 70.85
C LEU A 3 26.09 -5.64 70.43
N ALA A 4 26.16 -4.45 71.01
CA ALA A 4 25.29 -3.33 70.67
C ALA A 4 25.71 -2.56 69.38
N GLN A 5 26.96 -2.73 68.94
CA GLN A 5 27.48 -2.07 67.76
C GLN A 5 27.17 -2.87 66.45
N GLN A 6 27.00 -4.18 66.59
CA GLN A 6 26.68 -5.09 65.49
C GLN A 6 25.18 -4.98 65.12
N SER A 7 24.29 -4.85 66.09
CA SER A 7 22.88 -4.69 65.83
C SER A 7 22.52 -3.38 65.13
N ARG A 8 23.21 -2.28 65.43
CA ARG A 8 23.03 -0.98 64.74
C ARG A 8 23.41 -1.04 63.27
N ARG A 9 24.42 -1.79 62.91
CA ARG A 9 24.84 -1.98 61.50
C ARG A 9 23.79 -2.72 60.68
N TRP A 10 23.21 -3.77 61.25
CA TRP A 10 22.15 -4.55 60.60
C TRP A 10 20.86 -3.74 60.36
N ILE A 11 20.51 -2.87 61.28
CA ILE A 11 19.34 -1.95 61.14
C ILE A 11 19.54 -0.97 60.00
N VAL A 12 20.76 -0.42 59.86
CA VAL A 12 21.11 0.51 58.80
C VAL A 12 21.05 -0.17 57.40
N TYR A 13 21.58 -1.40 57.28
CA TYR A 13 21.52 -2.17 56.03
C TYR A 13 20.09 -2.55 55.64
N LEU A 14 19.28 -2.90 56.62
CA LEU A 14 17.83 -3.20 56.35
C LEU A 14 17.09 -1.96 55.89
N SER A 15 17.36 -0.79 56.49
CA SER A 15 16.77 0.47 56.10
C SER A 15 17.16 0.91 54.67
N ILE A 16 18.42 0.71 54.30
CA ILE A 16 18.91 0.99 52.93
C ILE A 16 18.27 0.06 51.92
N LEU A 17 18.10 -1.24 52.23
CA LEU A 17 17.44 -2.21 51.36
C LEU A 17 15.94 -1.90 51.17
N VAL A 18 15.28 -1.47 52.21
CA VAL A 18 13.85 -1.05 52.11
C VAL A 18 13.69 0.21 51.27
N ILE A 19 14.58 1.19 51.48
CA ILE A 19 14.58 2.43 50.67
C ILE A 19 14.90 2.14 49.20
N ALA A 20 15.88 1.26 48.93
CA ALA A 20 16.22 0.84 47.56
C ALA A 20 15.05 0.08 46.90
N PHE A 21 14.35 -0.80 47.64
CA PHE A 21 13.17 -1.51 47.13
C PHE A 21 11.99 -0.58 46.85
N VAL A 22 11.75 0.40 47.72
CA VAL A 22 10.72 1.43 47.51
C VAL A 22 11.06 2.30 46.32
N ALA A 23 12.33 2.77 46.21
CA ALA A 23 12.80 3.55 45.08
C ALA A 23 12.72 2.77 43.76
N TRP A 24 13.04 1.47 43.77
CA TRP A 24 12.88 0.60 42.59
C TRP A 24 11.44 0.44 42.17
N ARG A 25 10.49 0.36 43.13
CA ARG A 25 9.03 0.31 42.84
C ARG A 25 8.51 1.62 42.23
N TRP A 26 9.12 2.75 42.58
CA TRP A 26 8.76 4.08 42.03
C TRP A 26 9.47 4.38 40.70
N LEU A 27 10.57 3.73 40.41
CA LEU A 27 11.35 3.88 39.18
C LEU A 27 10.98 2.88 38.08
N THR A 28 10.22 1.82 38.39
CA THR A 28 9.63 0.99 37.36
C THR A 28 8.41 1.74 36.80
N PRO A 29 8.46 2.24 35.54
CA PRO A 29 7.24 2.75 34.92
C PRO A 29 6.23 1.59 34.94
N LEU A 30 5.03 1.82 35.46
CA LEU A 30 3.91 0.95 35.22
C LEU A 30 3.78 0.92 33.68
N ALA A 31 4.27 -0.16 33.07
CA ALA A 31 3.86 -0.53 31.75
C ALA A 31 2.35 -0.75 31.86
N THR A 32 1.58 0.29 31.56
CA THR A 32 0.15 0.14 31.30
C THR A 32 0.07 -0.83 30.14
N ALA A 33 -0.09 -2.11 30.48
CA ALA A 33 -0.53 -3.11 29.53
C ALA A 33 -1.85 -2.56 28.96
N ILE A 34 -1.82 -2.06 27.73
CA ILE A 34 -3.03 -1.72 27.01
C ILE A 34 -3.79 -3.07 26.90
N SER A 35 -4.81 -3.21 27.74
CA SER A 35 -5.69 -4.35 27.73
C SER A 35 -6.42 -4.31 26.39
N VAL A 36 -6.00 -5.11 25.45
CA VAL A 36 -6.81 -5.39 24.26
C VAL A 36 -8.09 -6.02 24.77
N ASN A 37 -9.19 -5.30 24.62
CA ASN A 37 -10.50 -5.80 25.00
C ASN A 37 -10.80 -7.02 24.12
N SER A 38 -10.63 -8.22 24.65
CA SER A 38 -10.74 -9.51 23.93
C SER A 38 -12.11 -9.77 23.32
N ASN A 39 -13.08 -8.89 23.57
CA ASN A 39 -14.44 -8.93 23.02
C ASN A 39 -14.70 -7.88 21.94
N ALA A 40 -13.71 -7.09 21.55
CA ALA A 40 -13.88 -6.13 20.45
C ALA A 40 -13.92 -6.87 19.11
N VAL A 41 -14.91 -6.55 18.26
CA VAL A 41 -14.97 -7.08 16.89
C VAL A 41 -13.74 -6.59 16.12
N PRO A 42 -12.98 -7.49 15.45
CA PRO A 42 -11.81 -7.10 14.70
C PRO A 42 -12.12 -6.06 13.63
N ILE A 43 -11.21 -5.12 13.47
CA ILE A 43 -11.27 -4.10 12.40
C ILE A 43 -10.96 -4.81 11.07
N LYS A 44 -11.93 -4.94 10.19
CA LYS A 44 -11.73 -5.53 8.86
C LYS A 44 -11.05 -4.52 7.92
N MET A 45 -10.02 -4.99 7.23
CA MET A 45 -9.25 -4.20 6.28
C MET A 45 -9.04 -4.98 4.98
N ALA A 46 -9.58 -4.50 3.87
CA ALA A 46 -9.37 -5.10 2.55
C ALA A 46 -7.97 -4.77 2.03
N VAL A 47 -7.17 -5.81 1.83
CA VAL A 47 -5.75 -5.69 1.46
C VAL A 47 -5.48 -6.46 0.18
N SER A 48 -4.97 -5.77 -0.83
CA SER A 48 -4.60 -6.38 -2.11
C SER A 48 -3.49 -7.42 -1.94
N GLN A 49 -3.68 -8.60 -2.54
CA GLN A 49 -2.72 -9.71 -2.49
C GLN A 49 -1.53 -9.48 -3.42
N THR A 50 -0.78 -8.42 -3.17
CA THR A 50 0.41 -8.05 -3.95
C THR A 50 1.56 -7.66 -3.02
N LEU A 51 2.79 -7.62 -3.56
CA LEU A 51 3.98 -7.15 -2.84
C LEU A 51 3.86 -5.68 -2.39
N LEU A 52 3.06 -4.86 -3.07
CA LEU A 52 2.77 -3.49 -2.66
C LEU A 52 2.22 -3.44 -1.22
N SER A 53 1.42 -4.43 -0.83
CA SER A 53 0.78 -4.49 0.49
C SER A 53 1.67 -5.05 1.62
N SER A 54 2.97 -5.24 1.38
CA SER A 54 3.93 -5.78 2.35
C SER A 54 3.87 -5.17 3.75
N PRO A 55 3.70 -3.83 3.92
CA PRO A 55 3.62 -3.24 5.25
C PRO A 55 2.47 -3.79 6.11
N PHE A 56 1.33 -4.14 5.49
CA PHE A 56 0.15 -4.67 6.19
C PHE A 56 0.39 -6.10 6.69
N TYR A 57 0.91 -6.97 5.83
CA TYR A 57 1.25 -8.34 6.19
C TYR A 57 2.30 -8.40 7.31
N LEU A 58 3.29 -7.51 7.25
CA LEU A 58 4.33 -7.44 8.28
C LEU A 58 3.80 -6.82 9.58
N ALA A 59 2.92 -5.81 9.51
CA ALA A 59 2.28 -5.25 10.70
C ALA A 59 1.45 -6.30 11.45
N ASP A 60 0.74 -7.15 10.73
CA ASP A 60 -0.01 -8.26 11.29
C ASP A 60 0.91 -9.34 11.90
N GLN A 61 1.82 -9.91 11.09
CA GLN A 61 2.71 -10.98 11.52
C GLN A 61 3.63 -10.60 12.69
N LEU A 62 4.06 -9.34 12.78
CA LEU A 62 4.94 -8.85 13.83
C LEU A 62 4.16 -8.27 15.03
N GLY A 63 2.83 -8.32 14.96
CA GLY A 63 1.95 -7.87 16.03
C GLY A 63 1.93 -6.36 16.24
N PHE A 64 2.28 -5.56 15.23
CA PHE A 64 2.31 -4.10 15.38
C PHE A 64 0.92 -3.50 15.54
N PHE A 65 -0.12 -4.07 14.95
CA PHE A 65 -1.50 -3.66 15.22
C PHE A 65 -1.87 -3.89 16.69
N LYS A 66 -1.55 -5.06 17.24
CA LYS A 66 -1.80 -5.38 18.67
C LYS A 66 -1.02 -4.47 19.60
N GLN A 67 0.22 -4.08 19.25
CA GLN A 67 1.01 -3.11 20.02
C GLN A 67 0.37 -1.72 20.06
N GLN A 68 -0.44 -1.38 19.05
CA GLN A 68 -1.24 -0.15 19.03
C GLN A 68 -2.62 -0.31 19.68
N GLY A 69 -2.90 -1.45 20.31
CA GLY A 69 -4.16 -1.71 21.02
C GLY A 69 -5.35 -2.02 20.12
N ILE A 70 -5.12 -2.38 18.85
CA ILE A 70 -6.17 -2.73 17.89
C ILE A 70 -6.02 -4.17 17.41
N ASP A 71 -7.15 -4.81 17.18
CA ASP A 71 -7.23 -6.11 16.52
C ASP A 71 -7.70 -5.91 15.07
N VAL A 72 -6.94 -6.44 14.11
CA VAL A 72 -7.17 -6.23 12.67
C VAL A 72 -7.30 -7.58 11.98
N GLU A 73 -8.34 -7.73 11.17
CA GLU A 73 -8.53 -8.83 10.23
C GLU A 73 -8.21 -8.36 8.81
N LEU A 74 -7.17 -8.91 8.21
CA LEU A 74 -6.83 -8.63 6.81
C LEU A 74 -7.69 -9.49 5.89
N VAL A 75 -8.58 -8.84 5.14
CA VAL A 75 -9.45 -9.46 4.13
C VAL A 75 -8.77 -9.34 2.77
N ALA A 76 -8.44 -10.48 2.16
CA ALA A 76 -7.78 -10.53 0.87
C ALA A 76 -8.71 -10.04 -0.27
N CYS A 77 -8.17 -9.25 -1.19
CA CYS A 77 -8.88 -8.80 -2.39
C CYS A 77 -7.96 -8.79 -3.62
N SER A 78 -8.54 -8.95 -4.81
CA SER A 78 -7.82 -8.96 -6.09
C SER A 78 -7.66 -7.55 -6.65
N GLY A 79 -6.69 -6.79 -6.11
CA GLY A 79 -6.38 -5.42 -6.54
C GLY A 79 -7.26 -4.34 -5.92
N GLY A 80 -6.82 -3.08 -6.10
CA GLY A 80 -7.39 -1.92 -5.42
C GLY A 80 -8.87 -1.64 -5.73
N VAL A 81 -9.35 -1.98 -6.92
CA VAL A 81 -10.76 -1.79 -7.30
C VAL A 81 -11.67 -2.63 -6.41
N GLN A 82 -11.40 -3.92 -6.28
CA GLN A 82 -12.21 -4.81 -5.43
C GLN A 82 -12.11 -4.42 -3.95
N CYS A 83 -10.88 -4.08 -3.48
CA CYS A 83 -10.69 -3.65 -2.10
C CYS A 83 -11.51 -2.39 -1.78
N SER A 84 -11.48 -1.36 -2.65
CA SER A 84 -12.24 -0.12 -2.45
C SER A 84 -13.76 -0.32 -2.53
N GLN A 85 -14.22 -1.22 -3.38
CA GLN A 85 -15.64 -1.59 -3.43
C GLN A 85 -16.13 -2.14 -2.09
N ALA A 86 -15.38 -3.07 -1.47
CA ALA A 86 -15.71 -3.59 -0.14
C ALA A 86 -15.78 -2.48 0.93
N LEU A 87 -14.88 -1.47 0.87
CA LEU A 87 -14.95 -0.30 1.74
C LEU A 87 -16.23 0.51 1.50
N PHE A 88 -16.53 0.82 0.25
CA PHE A 88 -17.68 1.67 -0.10
C PHE A 88 -19.04 0.97 0.11
N GLN A 89 -19.04 -0.36 0.17
CA GLN A 89 -20.20 -1.17 0.54
C GLN A 89 -20.34 -1.36 2.06
N GLY A 90 -19.35 -0.89 2.84
CA GLY A 90 -19.35 -1.02 4.30
C GLY A 90 -19.00 -2.42 4.82
N GLU A 91 -18.45 -3.29 3.97
CA GLU A 91 -18.02 -4.65 4.35
C GLU A 91 -16.73 -4.63 5.18
N VAL A 92 -15.89 -3.61 4.96
CA VAL A 92 -14.63 -3.36 5.66
C VAL A 92 -14.52 -1.89 6.06
N SER A 93 -13.67 -1.59 7.04
CA SER A 93 -13.44 -0.22 7.54
C SER A 93 -12.32 0.50 6.79
N TYR A 94 -11.39 -0.26 6.18
CA TYR A 94 -10.23 0.25 5.46
C TYR A 94 -9.97 -0.57 4.22
N ALA A 95 -9.39 0.06 3.19
CA ALA A 95 -9.03 -0.63 1.96
C ALA A 95 -7.71 -0.11 1.37
N THR A 96 -6.96 -0.98 0.71
CA THR A 96 -5.80 -0.58 -0.08
C THR A 96 -6.20 -0.36 -1.54
N ALA A 97 -5.77 0.75 -2.14
CA ALA A 97 -6.07 1.06 -3.53
C ALA A 97 -4.98 1.93 -4.18
N SER A 98 -4.86 1.86 -5.50
CA SER A 98 -4.02 2.83 -6.24
C SER A 98 -4.63 4.22 -6.20
N GLU A 99 -3.81 5.24 -6.43
CA GLU A 99 -4.31 6.62 -6.55
C GLU A 99 -5.29 6.75 -7.72
N SER A 100 -5.17 5.96 -8.79
CA SER A 100 -6.13 5.94 -9.89
C SER A 100 -7.52 5.55 -9.42
N VAL A 101 -7.62 4.50 -8.59
CA VAL A 101 -8.91 4.07 -8.02
C VAL A 101 -9.49 5.17 -7.12
N ALA A 102 -8.67 5.78 -6.26
CA ALA A 102 -9.11 6.90 -5.42
C ALA A 102 -9.57 8.10 -6.27
N MET A 103 -8.85 8.40 -7.35
CA MET A 103 -9.20 9.47 -8.30
C MET A 103 -10.54 9.19 -8.96
N PHE A 104 -10.76 8.02 -9.55
CA PHE A 104 -12.04 7.69 -10.18
C PHE A 104 -13.19 7.72 -9.17
N SER A 105 -13.02 7.13 -7.99
CA SER A 105 -14.03 7.14 -6.93
C SER A 105 -14.40 8.55 -6.49
N SER A 106 -13.47 9.50 -6.54
CA SER A 106 -13.70 10.89 -6.10
C SER A 106 -14.66 11.70 -6.99
N PHE A 107 -14.90 11.26 -8.22
CA PHE A 107 -15.93 11.85 -9.08
C PHE A 107 -17.36 11.42 -8.70
N GLU A 108 -17.49 10.26 -8.04
CA GLU A 108 -18.78 9.71 -7.63
C GLU A 108 -19.09 10.05 -6.16
N ARG A 109 -18.05 10.12 -5.30
CA ARG A 109 -18.19 10.32 -3.86
C ARG A 109 -16.98 11.05 -3.27
N GLN A 110 -17.22 11.84 -2.21
CA GLN A 110 -16.18 12.58 -1.50
C GLN A 110 -16.23 12.38 0.02
N ASP A 111 -16.89 11.32 0.48
CA ASP A 111 -17.06 10.97 1.88
C ASP A 111 -16.00 9.99 2.41
N PHE A 112 -14.91 9.81 1.67
CA PHE A 112 -13.75 9.01 2.08
C PHE A 112 -12.48 9.87 2.18
N LEU A 113 -11.44 9.30 2.79
CA LEU A 113 -10.11 9.89 2.91
C LEU A 113 -9.05 8.93 2.36
N ILE A 114 -7.99 9.51 1.82
CA ILE A 114 -6.70 8.88 1.61
C ILE A 114 -5.89 9.14 2.88
N LEU A 115 -5.73 8.13 3.74
CA LEU A 115 -5.02 8.27 5.01
C LEU A 115 -3.51 8.40 4.80
N THR A 116 -2.98 7.67 3.83
CA THR A 116 -1.58 7.74 3.41
C THR A 116 -1.36 6.96 2.11
N SER A 117 -0.39 7.37 1.31
CA SER A 117 0.34 6.45 0.44
C SER A 117 1.35 5.70 1.31
N PHE A 118 1.52 4.38 1.11
CA PHE A 118 2.43 3.56 1.90
C PHE A 118 3.52 2.89 1.06
N VAL A 119 3.38 2.89 -0.26
CA VAL A 119 4.36 2.39 -1.23
C VAL A 119 4.25 3.14 -2.55
N LYS A 120 5.36 3.27 -3.23
CA LYS A 120 5.45 3.80 -4.60
C LYS A 120 6.30 2.87 -5.46
N SER A 121 5.97 2.84 -6.76
CA SER A 121 6.77 2.18 -7.79
C SER A 121 6.66 2.93 -9.11
N ASP A 122 7.74 3.06 -9.82
CA ASP A 122 7.80 3.58 -11.19
C ASP A 122 7.96 2.47 -12.24
N ASN A 123 7.94 1.21 -11.81
CA ASN A 123 8.09 0.04 -12.64
C ASN A 123 7.06 -1.09 -12.35
N ASP A 124 5.99 -0.81 -11.60
CA ASP A 124 4.92 -1.80 -11.34
C ASP A 124 4.04 -2.06 -12.56
N LEU A 125 3.81 -1.02 -13.38
CA LEU A 125 3.04 -1.11 -14.60
C LEU A 125 3.90 -1.61 -15.76
N LYS A 126 3.35 -2.54 -16.53
CA LYS A 126 4.00 -3.15 -17.69
C LYS A 126 3.15 -2.98 -18.94
N LEU A 127 3.81 -2.78 -20.09
CA LEU A 127 3.22 -2.96 -21.41
C LEU A 127 3.99 -4.07 -22.10
N LEU A 128 3.34 -5.20 -22.32
CA LEU A 128 3.96 -6.43 -22.79
C LEU A 128 3.25 -6.94 -24.03
N ALA A 129 4.04 -7.47 -24.99
CA ALA A 129 3.55 -8.24 -26.12
C ALA A 129 4.26 -9.60 -26.13
N LEU A 130 3.63 -10.65 -26.64
CA LEU A 130 4.37 -11.88 -26.95
C LEU A 130 5.36 -11.59 -28.08
N GLU A 131 6.53 -12.22 -28.03
CA GLU A 131 7.58 -12.00 -29.01
C GLU A 131 7.05 -12.23 -30.43
N SER A 132 7.24 -11.25 -31.30
CA SER A 132 6.84 -11.27 -32.69
C SER A 132 7.76 -10.41 -33.54
N GLU A 133 7.77 -10.66 -34.84
CA GLU A 133 8.53 -9.80 -35.79
C GLU A 133 7.88 -8.43 -36.01
N THR A 134 6.60 -8.26 -35.62
CA THR A 134 5.78 -7.11 -35.97
C THR A 134 5.62 -6.08 -34.85
N ILE A 135 5.97 -6.43 -33.60
CA ILE A 135 5.84 -5.53 -32.43
C ILE A 135 7.19 -5.47 -31.70
N ARG A 136 7.92 -4.37 -31.90
CA ARG A 136 9.24 -4.12 -31.30
C ARG A 136 9.29 -2.79 -30.55
N SER A 137 8.30 -1.92 -30.77
CA SER A 137 8.20 -0.59 -30.18
C SER A 137 6.74 -0.20 -29.92
N VAL A 138 6.50 0.83 -29.13
CA VAL A 138 5.15 1.37 -28.88
C VAL A 138 4.49 1.86 -30.18
N ALA A 139 5.27 2.32 -31.16
CA ALA A 139 4.74 2.77 -32.46
C ALA A 139 4.12 1.63 -33.30
N ASP A 140 4.59 0.40 -33.09
CA ASP A 140 4.07 -0.78 -33.80
C ASP A 140 2.68 -1.20 -33.31
N LEU A 141 2.18 -0.56 -32.27
CA LEU A 141 0.82 -0.81 -31.73
C LEU A 141 -0.29 -0.12 -32.54
N HIS A 142 0.05 0.65 -33.59
CA HIS A 142 -0.93 1.25 -34.49
C HIS A 142 -1.90 0.19 -35.07
N ASN A 143 -3.21 0.37 -34.89
CA ASN A 143 -4.28 -0.56 -35.26
C ASN A 143 -4.17 -1.96 -34.57
N LYS A 144 -3.49 -2.05 -33.44
CA LYS A 144 -3.39 -3.29 -32.65
C LYS A 144 -4.41 -3.33 -31.52
N ARG A 145 -4.77 -4.55 -31.12
CA ARG A 145 -5.63 -4.83 -29.96
C ARG A 145 -4.79 -4.81 -28.70
N VAL A 146 -5.03 -3.83 -27.83
CA VAL A 146 -4.29 -3.68 -26.58
C VAL A 146 -5.24 -3.88 -25.40
N GLY A 147 -4.97 -4.93 -24.62
CA GLY A 147 -5.72 -5.25 -23.40
C GLY A 147 -5.34 -4.34 -22.25
N MET A 148 -6.34 -3.87 -21.50
CA MET A 148 -6.12 -3.09 -20.29
C MET A 148 -7.36 -3.14 -19.37
N ILE A 149 -7.17 -2.82 -18.10
CA ILE A 149 -8.28 -2.72 -17.15
C ILE A 149 -8.84 -1.30 -17.22
N ARG A 150 -10.14 -1.19 -17.49
CA ARG A 150 -10.81 0.11 -17.64
C ARG A 150 -10.77 0.90 -16.34
N ALA A 151 -10.62 2.22 -16.45
CA ALA A 151 -10.65 3.15 -15.32
C ALA A 151 -9.62 2.77 -14.23
N SER A 152 -8.41 2.42 -14.63
CA SER A 152 -7.34 1.96 -13.73
C SER A 152 -5.99 2.57 -14.08
N ALA A 153 -5.01 2.29 -13.24
CA ALA A 153 -3.63 2.69 -13.47
C ALA A 153 -3.06 2.13 -14.80
N SER A 154 -3.51 0.94 -15.26
CA SER A 154 -3.01 0.35 -16.49
C SER A 154 -3.44 1.12 -17.74
N GLU A 155 -4.67 1.64 -17.75
CA GLU A 155 -5.17 2.46 -18.85
C GLU A 155 -4.46 3.83 -18.88
N PHE A 156 -4.33 4.49 -17.73
CA PHE A 156 -3.60 5.75 -17.62
C PHE A 156 -2.12 5.60 -18.02
N TYR A 157 -1.47 4.52 -17.59
CA TYR A 157 -0.09 4.22 -17.94
C TYR A 157 0.07 4.04 -19.44
N PHE A 158 -0.83 3.28 -20.09
CA PHE A 158 -0.80 3.09 -21.54
C PHE A 158 -0.93 4.41 -22.29
N ASP A 159 -1.89 5.27 -21.93
CA ASP A 159 -2.05 6.57 -22.57
C ASP A 159 -0.85 7.49 -22.29
N SER A 160 -0.22 7.38 -21.11
CA SER A 160 1.02 8.10 -20.79
C SER A 160 2.20 7.62 -21.64
N LEU A 161 2.28 6.31 -21.93
CA LEU A 161 3.29 5.76 -22.86
C LEU A 161 3.09 6.30 -24.27
N LEU A 162 1.85 6.35 -24.78
CA LEU A 162 1.59 6.94 -26.10
C LEU A 162 2.01 8.40 -26.15
N LEU A 163 1.70 9.17 -25.10
CA LEU A 163 2.09 10.58 -25.01
C LEU A 163 3.61 10.75 -24.97
N ALA A 164 4.31 9.96 -24.14
CA ALA A 164 5.77 10.02 -24.02
C ALA A 164 6.52 9.66 -25.32
N ASN A 165 5.90 8.85 -26.17
CA ASN A 165 6.43 8.47 -27.49
C ASN A 165 5.93 9.36 -28.63
N ASN A 166 5.24 10.48 -28.35
CA ASN A 166 4.61 11.37 -29.35
C ASN A 166 3.57 10.66 -30.24
N LEU A 167 2.89 9.66 -29.70
CA LEU A 167 1.91 8.81 -30.39
C LEU A 167 0.47 9.09 -29.91
N LYS A 168 0.21 10.24 -29.27
CA LYS A 168 -1.14 10.61 -28.82
C LYS A 168 -2.11 10.60 -30.00
N GLY A 169 -3.19 9.82 -29.87
CA GLY A 169 -4.26 9.76 -30.87
C GLY A 169 -4.02 8.77 -32.01
N ILE A 170 -2.97 7.94 -31.99
CA ILE A 170 -2.89 6.84 -32.95
C ILE A 170 -4.07 5.88 -32.75
N PRO A 171 -4.60 5.29 -33.82
CA PRO A 171 -5.65 4.29 -33.71
C PRO A 171 -5.18 3.08 -32.92
N ILE A 172 -5.86 2.77 -31.83
CA ILE A 172 -5.66 1.60 -30.97
C ILE A 172 -7.02 0.98 -30.71
N ASP A 173 -7.12 -0.35 -30.86
CA ASP A 173 -8.27 -1.11 -30.41
C ASP A 173 -8.08 -1.48 -28.93
N LYS A 174 -8.63 -0.64 -28.02
CA LYS A 174 -8.59 -0.88 -26.57
C LYS A 174 -9.56 -1.99 -26.19
N VAL A 175 -9.06 -3.09 -25.69
CA VAL A 175 -9.84 -4.24 -25.21
C VAL A 175 -9.86 -4.22 -23.68
N TYR A 176 -11.06 -4.17 -23.10
CA TYR A 176 -11.23 -4.11 -21.65
C TYR A 176 -11.63 -5.46 -21.06
N GLY A 177 -11.04 -5.81 -19.92
CA GLY A 177 -11.34 -7.04 -19.19
C GLY A 177 -10.73 -7.05 -17.80
N THR A 178 -10.96 -8.14 -17.06
CA THR A 178 -10.21 -8.40 -15.81
C THR A 178 -8.79 -8.84 -16.15
N ALA A 179 -7.88 -8.75 -15.19
CA ALA A 179 -6.49 -9.15 -15.39
C ALA A 179 -6.37 -10.62 -15.87
N ASP A 180 -7.15 -11.54 -15.28
CA ASP A 180 -7.18 -12.95 -15.68
C ASP A 180 -7.69 -13.14 -17.11
N GLN A 181 -8.77 -12.44 -17.48
CA GLN A 181 -9.32 -12.52 -18.86
C GLN A 181 -8.32 -12.02 -19.88
N LEU A 182 -7.70 -10.86 -19.62
CA LEU A 182 -6.72 -10.27 -20.53
C LEU A 182 -5.45 -11.14 -20.66
N TYR A 183 -5.02 -11.77 -19.56
CA TYR A 183 -3.94 -12.73 -19.57
C TYR A 183 -4.24 -13.90 -20.52
N GLN A 184 -5.42 -14.53 -20.41
CA GLN A 184 -5.82 -15.62 -21.30
C GLN A 184 -5.91 -15.16 -22.75
N GLN A 185 -6.57 -14.01 -22.99
CA GLN A 185 -6.71 -13.45 -24.34
C GLN A 185 -5.36 -13.13 -25.01
N LEU A 186 -4.33 -12.76 -24.25
CA LEU A 186 -2.98 -12.54 -24.78
C LEU A 186 -2.39 -13.87 -25.33
N PHE A 187 -2.47 -14.96 -24.56
CA PHE A 187 -1.97 -16.26 -24.98
C PHE A 187 -2.82 -16.92 -26.07
N ASP A 188 -4.13 -16.65 -26.09
CA ASP A 188 -5.04 -17.06 -27.17
C ASP A 188 -4.90 -16.21 -28.44
N LYS A 189 -3.94 -15.24 -28.46
CA LYS A 189 -3.69 -14.34 -29.60
C LYS A 189 -4.91 -13.47 -29.97
N GLN A 190 -5.80 -13.24 -29.01
CA GLN A 190 -6.91 -12.30 -29.14
C GLN A 190 -6.48 -10.86 -28.85
N LEU A 191 -5.34 -10.68 -28.17
CA LEU A 191 -4.64 -9.41 -27.95
C LEU A 191 -3.28 -9.44 -28.61
N ASP A 192 -2.83 -8.28 -29.04
CA ASP A 192 -1.50 -8.07 -29.59
C ASP A 192 -0.52 -7.57 -28.51
N ALA A 193 -1.04 -6.83 -27.52
CA ALA A 193 -0.30 -6.40 -26.33
C ALA A 193 -1.22 -6.25 -25.12
N ILE A 194 -0.64 -6.14 -23.93
CA ILE A 194 -1.37 -5.94 -22.67
C ILE A 194 -0.68 -4.88 -21.81
N SER A 195 -1.46 -3.90 -21.32
CA SER A 195 -1.04 -3.01 -20.24
C SER A 195 -1.58 -3.52 -18.94
N ILE A 196 -0.68 -3.85 -17.98
CA ILE A 196 -1.03 -4.55 -16.76
C ILE A 196 -0.03 -4.23 -15.64
N TRP A 197 -0.31 -4.63 -14.42
CA TRP A 197 0.56 -4.47 -13.25
C TRP A 197 1.14 -5.80 -12.75
N GLU A 198 2.10 -5.72 -11.85
CA GLU A 198 2.65 -6.88 -11.17
C GLU A 198 1.64 -7.50 -10.17
N PRO A 199 1.55 -8.82 -10.00
CA PRO A 199 2.48 -9.84 -10.54
C PRO A 199 2.13 -10.40 -11.94
N TRP A 200 1.22 -9.78 -12.66
CA TRP A 200 0.80 -10.29 -13.97
C TRP A 200 1.91 -10.18 -15.02
N GLY A 201 2.73 -9.11 -14.94
CA GLY A 201 3.91 -8.98 -15.79
C GLY A 201 4.84 -10.17 -15.62
N TYR A 202 5.19 -10.52 -14.38
CA TYR A 202 5.99 -11.71 -14.08
C TYR A 202 5.35 -13.02 -14.57
N LYS A 203 4.04 -13.20 -14.35
CA LYS A 203 3.32 -14.40 -14.81
C LYS A 203 3.37 -14.56 -16.33
N ILE A 204 3.23 -13.46 -17.07
CA ILE A 204 3.33 -13.46 -18.54
C ILE A 204 4.74 -13.85 -18.98
N GLU A 205 5.76 -13.25 -18.35
CA GLU A 205 7.17 -13.52 -18.66
C GLU A 205 7.52 -15.00 -18.45
N VAL A 206 7.07 -15.58 -17.35
CA VAL A 206 7.29 -17.00 -17.04
C VAL A 206 6.53 -17.92 -17.99
N ALA A 207 5.24 -17.63 -18.25
CA ALA A 207 4.40 -18.46 -19.11
C ALA A 207 4.82 -18.41 -20.59
N ALA A 208 5.38 -17.30 -21.02
CA ALA A 208 5.94 -17.14 -22.36
C ALA A 208 7.40 -17.64 -22.50
N GLU A 209 7.96 -18.26 -21.45
CA GLU A 209 9.36 -18.71 -21.42
C GLU A 209 10.36 -17.59 -21.79
N SER A 210 10.13 -16.39 -21.28
CA SER A 210 10.87 -15.16 -21.57
C SER A 210 10.80 -14.69 -23.05
N LYS A 211 9.85 -15.20 -23.83
CA LYS A 211 9.58 -14.75 -25.20
C LYS A 211 8.55 -13.61 -25.19
N VAL A 212 8.94 -12.51 -24.57
CA VAL A 212 8.12 -11.30 -24.37
C VAL A 212 8.87 -10.09 -24.89
N THR A 213 8.19 -9.25 -25.66
CA THR A 213 8.65 -7.89 -25.95
C THR A 213 8.14 -6.95 -24.87
N ASN A 214 9.04 -6.46 -24.04
CA ASN A 214 8.73 -5.48 -23.00
C ASN A 214 8.80 -4.06 -23.59
N LEU A 215 7.64 -3.43 -23.75
CA LEU A 215 7.47 -2.07 -24.27
C LEU A 215 7.33 -1.03 -23.16
N SER A 216 7.51 -1.43 -21.91
CA SER A 216 7.38 -0.54 -20.74
C SER A 216 8.48 0.51 -20.73
N LEU A 217 8.15 1.67 -20.22
CA LEU A 217 9.11 2.74 -19.97
C LEU A 217 9.04 3.14 -18.49
N PRO A 218 9.98 2.64 -17.65
CA PRO A 218 10.04 3.01 -16.24
C PRO A 218 10.22 4.53 -16.07
N GLY A 219 9.65 5.07 -14.98
CA GLY A 219 9.82 6.47 -14.62
C GLY A 219 8.85 7.46 -15.26
N ILE A 220 8.07 7.08 -16.29
CA ILE A 220 7.06 7.99 -16.89
C ILE A 220 5.83 8.17 -15.99
N TYR A 221 5.57 7.22 -15.14
CA TYR A 221 4.48 7.24 -14.18
C TYR A 221 4.92 6.56 -12.88
N THR A 222 4.67 7.23 -11.76
CA THR A 222 4.92 6.66 -10.44
C THR A 222 3.60 6.28 -9.80
N LEU A 223 3.28 4.98 -9.83
CA LEU A 223 2.16 4.42 -9.10
C LEU A 223 2.34 4.66 -7.60
N SER A 224 1.29 5.05 -6.89
CA SER A 224 1.21 4.96 -5.44
C SER A 224 0.09 4.02 -5.00
N PHE A 225 0.33 3.25 -3.94
CA PHE A 225 -0.71 2.46 -3.32
C PHE A 225 -1.03 3.05 -1.95
N ASN A 226 -2.32 3.21 -1.68
CA ASN A 226 -2.83 4.09 -0.64
C ASN A 226 -3.77 3.35 0.29
N LEU A 227 -3.83 3.77 1.55
CA LEU A 227 -4.83 3.34 2.52
C LEU A 227 -6.01 4.30 2.49
N LEU A 228 -7.19 3.77 2.18
CA LEU A 228 -8.46 4.48 2.15
C LEU A 228 -9.29 4.13 3.38
N ALA A 229 -10.07 5.09 3.87
CA ALA A 229 -11.10 4.93 4.89
C ALA A 229 -12.28 5.86 4.60
N MET A 230 -13.45 5.58 5.14
CA MET A 230 -14.53 6.57 5.18
C MET A 230 -14.13 7.73 6.10
N LYS A 231 -14.63 8.94 5.86
CA LYS A 231 -14.40 10.08 6.75
C LYS A 231 -14.89 9.74 8.17
N PRO A 232 -14.04 9.85 9.19
CA PRO A 232 -14.42 9.51 10.55
C PRO A 232 -15.54 10.44 11.05
N THR A 233 -16.56 9.86 11.65
CA THR A 233 -17.68 10.57 12.26
C THR A 233 -17.54 10.67 13.78
N THR A 234 -16.64 9.87 14.36
CA THR A 234 -16.37 9.81 15.80
C THR A 234 -14.87 9.93 16.09
N GLU A 235 -14.54 10.37 17.32
CA GLU A 235 -13.16 10.39 17.79
C GLU A 235 -12.56 8.98 17.87
N GLU A 236 -13.38 7.98 18.19
CA GLU A 236 -12.92 6.58 18.21
C GLU A 236 -12.45 6.11 16.83
N GLU A 237 -13.18 6.41 15.77
CA GLU A 237 -12.77 6.08 14.39
C GLU A 237 -11.49 6.80 14.00
N LYS A 238 -11.32 8.06 14.41
CA LYS A 238 -10.08 8.80 14.21
C LYS A 238 -8.91 8.13 14.95
N GLN A 239 -9.09 7.75 16.22
CA GLN A 239 -8.05 7.07 17.00
C GLN A 239 -7.67 5.69 16.43
N ARG A 240 -8.64 4.95 15.88
CA ARG A 240 -8.36 3.69 15.14
C ARG A 240 -7.47 3.95 13.93
N SER A 241 -7.76 4.98 13.14
CA SER A 241 -6.96 5.36 11.98
C SER A 241 -5.53 5.76 12.37
N LEU A 242 -5.37 6.51 13.46
CA LEU A 242 -4.06 6.87 14.02
C LEU A 242 -3.27 5.63 14.46
N ALA A 243 -3.92 4.68 15.13
CA ALA A 243 -3.30 3.42 15.56
C ALA A 243 -2.82 2.59 14.37
N ILE A 244 -3.62 2.51 13.29
CA ILE A 244 -3.24 1.82 12.04
C ILE A 244 -2.03 2.50 11.40
N LEU A 245 -2.03 3.82 11.26
CA LEU A 245 -0.91 4.56 10.67
C LEU A 245 0.40 4.36 11.46
N LYS A 246 0.32 4.33 12.81
CA LYS A 246 1.48 4.03 13.67
C LYS A 246 1.99 2.62 13.47
N ALA A 247 1.11 1.62 13.38
CA ALA A 247 1.48 0.24 13.12
C ALA A 247 2.15 0.07 11.75
N LEU A 248 1.62 0.73 10.71
CA LEU A 248 2.22 0.73 9.38
C LEU A 248 3.58 1.42 9.35
N LYS A 249 3.74 2.54 10.10
CA LYS A 249 5.04 3.19 10.28
C LYS A 249 6.07 2.22 10.88
N GLN A 250 5.70 1.49 11.93
CA GLN A 250 6.57 0.48 12.55
C GLN A 250 6.94 -0.63 11.55
N ALA A 251 5.98 -1.11 10.75
CA ALA A 251 6.22 -2.13 9.74
C ALA A 251 7.20 -1.64 8.66
N ILE A 252 7.03 -0.42 8.16
CA ILE A 252 7.93 0.18 7.17
C ILE A 252 9.33 0.40 7.75
N ASP A 253 9.45 0.91 8.97
CA ASP A 253 10.74 1.04 9.64
C ASP A 253 11.43 -0.31 9.82
N TRP A 254 10.64 -1.36 10.09
CA TRP A 254 11.17 -2.72 10.20
C TRP A 254 11.63 -3.27 8.85
N ILE A 255 10.90 -3.01 7.74
CA ILE A 255 11.31 -3.34 6.37
C ILE A 255 12.69 -2.75 6.07
N HIS A 256 12.86 -1.46 6.34
CA HIS A 256 14.12 -0.76 6.07
C HIS A 256 15.31 -1.31 6.90
N LYS A 257 15.06 -1.71 8.15
CA LYS A 257 16.08 -2.28 9.03
C LYS A 257 16.38 -3.75 8.73
N ASN A 258 15.44 -4.48 8.12
CA ASN A 258 15.51 -5.93 7.91
C ASN A 258 15.06 -6.34 6.50
N PRO A 259 15.61 -5.80 5.41
CA PRO A 259 15.06 -5.97 4.07
C PRO A 259 14.98 -7.43 3.63
N GLU A 260 16.01 -8.24 3.90
CA GLU A 260 16.00 -9.68 3.54
C GLU A 260 14.94 -10.46 4.32
N ARG A 261 14.81 -10.20 5.62
CA ARG A 261 13.79 -10.87 6.45
C ARG A 261 12.39 -10.43 6.07
N ALA A 262 12.21 -9.17 5.65
CA ALA A 262 10.94 -8.66 5.17
C ALA A 262 10.51 -9.40 3.90
N ARG A 263 11.40 -9.51 2.92
CA ARG A 263 11.16 -10.25 1.67
C ARG A 263 10.73 -11.68 1.95
N TYR A 264 11.50 -12.41 2.75
CA TYR A 264 11.22 -13.79 3.07
C TYR A 264 9.84 -13.99 3.74
N ARG A 265 9.51 -13.11 4.72
CA ARG A 265 8.20 -13.19 5.39
C ARG A 265 7.04 -12.91 4.45
N VAL A 266 7.13 -11.86 3.63
CA VAL A 266 6.08 -11.49 2.67
C VAL A 266 5.91 -12.56 1.60
N ALA A 267 7.00 -13.15 1.11
CA ALA A 267 6.93 -14.27 0.16
C ALA A 267 6.14 -15.45 0.75
N GLY A 268 6.36 -15.77 2.01
CA GLY A 268 5.62 -16.83 2.70
C GLY A 268 4.11 -16.53 2.83
N VAL A 269 3.74 -15.28 3.12
CA VAL A 269 2.31 -14.88 3.20
C VAL A 269 1.63 -14.96 1.84
N LEU A 270 2.29 -14.45 0.81
CA LEU A 270 1.73 -14.38 -0.54
C LEU A 270 1.88 -15.69 -1.32
N ASN A 271 2.58 -16.66 -0.75
CA ASN A 271 2.91 -17.94 -1.39
C ASN A 271 3.57 -17.74 -2.77
N ILE A 272 4.56 -16.84 -2.84
CA ILE A 272 5.32 -16.53 -4.05
C ILE A 272 6.74 -17.06 -3.93
N ASP A 273 7.31 -17.42 -5.08
CA ASP A 273 8.68 -17.89 -5.14
C ASP A 273 9.72 -16.75 -5.08
N GLU A 274 10.98 -17.13 -4.86
CA GLU A 274 12.06 -16.17 -4.75
C GLU A 274 12.36 -15.44 -6.07
N LYS A 275 12.04 -16.03 -7.23
CA LYS A 275 12.25 -15.38 -8.54
C LYS A 275 11.25 -14.24 -8.72
N GLN A 276 9.97 -14.48 -8.42
CA GLN A 276 8.93 -13.44 -8.44
C GLN A 276 9.26 -12.32 -7.47
N LEU A 277 9.74 -12.66 -6.27
CA LEU A 277 10.13 -11.68 -5.28
C LEU A 277 11.29 -10.80 -5.76
N ARG A 278 12.35 -11.40 -6.35
CA ARG A 278 13.48 -10.65 -6.92
C ARG A 278 13.09 -9.81 -8.12
N TRP A 279 12.10 -10.23 -8.89
CA TRP A 279 11.61 -9.51 -10.05
C TRP A 279 11.07 -8.12 -9.71
N SER A 280 10.27 -7.99 -8.66
CA SER A 280 9.53 -6.76 -8.37
C SER A 280 9.96 -6.01 -7.11
N TRP A 281 10.54 -6.69 -6.10
CA TRP A 281 10.74 -6.08 -4.78
C TRP A 281 11.58 -4.80 -4.80
N GLN A 282 12.63 -4.76 -5.62
CA GLN A 282 13.54 -3.61 -5.70
C GLN A 282 12.88 -2.35 -6.26
N ASP A 283 11.74 -2.52 -6.95
CA ASP A 283 11.00 -1.43 -7.57
C ASP A 283 10.06 -0.73 -6.56
N TYR A 284 9.96 -1.24 -5.33
CA TYR A 284 9.04 -0.73 -4.32
C TYR A 284 9.75 0.12 -3.28
N SER A 285 9.31 1.37 -3.17
CA SER A 285 9.72 2.31 -2.13
C SER A 285 8.64 2.44 -1.07
N PHE A 286 8.86 1.84 0.12
CA PHE A 286 7.90 1.86 1.23
C PHE A 286 8.09 3.10 2.09
N ARG A 287 7.07 3.96 2.15
CA ARG A 287 7.06 5.17 2.97
C ARG A 287 5.64 5.70 3.13
N LEU A 288 5.27 6.12 4.36
CA LEU A 288 4.02 6.87 4.57
C LEU A 288 4.17 8.30 4.06
N SER A 289 3.26 8.74 3.20
CA SER A 289 3.33 10.07 2.60
C SER A 289 1.99 10.52 2.00
N LEU A 290 1.65 11.80 2.17
CA LEU A 290 0.59 12.50 1.43
C LEU A 290 1.17 13.72 0.67
N GLY A 291 2.40 13.61 0.17
CA GLY A 291 3.11 14.72 -0.46
C GLY A 291 2.59 15.15 -1.83
N ASN A 292 3.18 16.22 -2.35
CA ASN A 292 2.79 16.86 -3.62
C ASN A 292 2.78 15.91 -4.82
N THR A 293 3.61 14.87 -4.85
CA THR A 293 3.62 13.87 -5.94
C THR A 293 2.26 13.17 -6.05
N LEU A 294 1.67 12.73 -4.92
CA LEU A 294 0.35 12.10 -4.93
C LEU A 294 -0.71 13.09 -5.43
N LEU A 295 -0.72 14.31 -4.90
CA LEU A 295 -1.67 15.34 -5.31
C LEU A 295 -1.56 15.65 -6.81
N THR A 296 -0.33 15.80 -7.32
CA THR A 296 -0.09 16.06 -8.76
C THR A 296 -0.58 14.90 -9.61
N ASN A 297 -0.32 13.66 -9.22
CA ASN A 297 -0.79 12.48 -9.94
C ASN A 297 -2.33 12.41 -9.98
N LEU A 298 -3.00 12.64 -8.84
CA LEU A 298 -4.46 12.69 -8.78
C LEU A 298 -5.04 13.76 -9.73
N GLN A 299 -4.44 14.96 -9.74
CA GLN A 299 -4.86 16.05 -10.62
C GLN A 299 -4.63 15.74 -12.11
N LEU A 300 -3.47 15.17 -12.45
CA LEU A 300 -3.15 14.80 -13.84
C LEU A 300 -4.09 13.70 -14.34
N GLN A 301 -4.30 12.65 -13.55
CA GLN A 301 -5.20 11.56 -13.89
C GLN A 301 -6.66 12.03 -13.96
N GLY A 302 -7.10 12.91 -13.05
CA GLY A 302 -8.46 13.45 -13.09
C GLY A 302 -8.73 14.28 -14.34
N ARG A 303 -7.76 15.11 -14.79
CA ARG A 303 -7.87 15.85 -16.08
C ARG A 303 -7.88 14.90 -17.27
N TRP A 304 -6.98 13.90 -17.27
CA TRP A 304 -6.94 12.88 -18.30
C TRP A 304 -8.27 12.10 -18.40
N ALA A 305 -8.87 11.74 -17.26
CA ALA A 305 -10.13 11.02 -17.22
C ALA A 305 -11.29 11.87 -17.77
N LEU A 306 -11.32 13.19 -17.49
CA LEU A 306 -12.29 14.12 -18.05
C LEU A 306 -12.09 14.31 -19.56
N GLU A 307 -10.86 14.51 -20.03
CA GLU A 307 -10.52 14.66 -21.44
C GLU A 307 -10.92 13.43 -22.26
N ASN A 308 -10.71 12.24 -21.70
CA ASN A 308 -11.06 10.97 -22.33
C ASN A 308 -12.51 10.53 -22.07
N LYS A 309 -13.34 11.37 -21.44
CA LYS A 309 -14.75 11.11 -21.14
C LYS A 309 -15.00 9.83 -20.33
N LEU A 310 -14.01 9.44 -19.51
CA LEU A 310 -14.11 8.31 -18.60
C LEU A 310 -14.91 8.68 -17.34
N VAL A 311 -14.97 9.97 -17.02
CA VAL A 311 -15.73 10.56 -15.92
C VAL A 311 -16.44 11.84 -16.38
N HIS A 312 -17.38 12.32 -15.58
CA HIS A 312 -18.13 13.56 -15.84
C HIS A 312 -18.08 14.49 -14.62
N GLY A 313 -18.35 15.78 -14.83
CA GLY A 313 -18.40 16.76 -13.75
C GLY A 313 -17.19 17.67 -13.70
N GLN A 314 -16.91 18.20 -12.51
CA GLN A 314 -15.75 19.07 -12.25
C GLN A 314 -14.63 18.27 -11.59
N LEU A 315 -13.39 18.71 -11.81
CA LEU A 315 -12.23 18.12 -11.14
C LEU A 315 -12.37 18.26 -9.62
N PRO A 316 -12.33 17.14 -8.87
CA PRO A 316 -12.43 17.18 -7.41
C PRO A 316 -11.27 17.96 -6.75
N ASP A 317 -11.52 18.56 -5.59
CA ASP A 317 -10.46 19.08 -4.75
C ASP A 317 -9.82 17.92 -3.95
N TYR A 318 -8.79 17.34 -4.51
CA TYR A 318 -8.09 16.19 -3.92
C TYR A 318 -7.44 16.48 -2.56
N ARG A 319 -7.18 17.76 -2.22
CA ARG A 319 -6.65 18.12 -0.90
C ARG A 319 -7.63 17.78 0.22
N GLN A 320 -8.93 17.93 -0.04
CA GLN A 320 -9.98 17.58 0.92
C GLN A 320 -10.15 16.07 1.15
N LEU A 321 -9.55 15.25 0.29
CA LEU A 321 -9.51 13.80 0.43
C LEU A 321 -8.24 13.30 1.14
N MET A 322 -7.25 14.18 1.35
CA MET A 322 -5.97 13.82 1.97
C MET A 322 -6.01 14.09 3.48
N ALA A 323 -5.71 13.09 4.29
CA ALA A 323 -5.74 13.17 5.76
C ALA A 323 -4.41 13.68 6.34
N ASP A 324 -3.90 14.82 5.85
CA ASP A 324 -2.57 15.36 6.19
C ASP A 324 -2.36 15.58 7.70
N GLU A 325 -3.37 16.10 8.41
CA GLU A 325 -3.29 16.32 9.86
C GLU A 325 -3.15 15.00 10.60
N MET A 326 -3.97 14.00 10.23
CA MET A 326 -3.97 12.68 10.86
C MET A 326 -2.64 11.95 10.62
N LEU A 327 -2.12 11.99 9.40
CA LEU A 327 -0.81 11.42 9.09
C LEU A 327 0.30 12.12 9.87
N SER A 328 0.27 13.45 9.91
CA SER A 328 1.25 14.25 10.67
C SER A 328 1.23 13.93 12.16
N GLU A 329 0.04 13.75 12.75
CA GLU A 329 -0.13 13.34 14.15
C GLU A 329 0.47 11.94 14.40
N ALA A 330 0.19 10.97 13.51
CA ALA A 330 0.69 9.60 13.65
C ALA A 330 2.21 9.49 13.55
N VAL A 331 2.86 10.34 12.73
CA VAL A 331 4.32 10.28 12.46
C VAL A 331 5.14 11.12 13.44
N LYS A 332 4.58 12.18 14.04
CA LYS A 332 5.29 13.10 14.97
C LYS A 332 5.69 12.47 16.31
N ILE A 333 5.11 11.35 16.71
CA ILE A 333 5.31 10.77 18.05
C ILE A 333 6.72 10.19 18.25
N ASP A 334 7.49 9.92 17.20
CA ASP A 334 8.87 9.38 17.32
C ASP A 334 9.98 10.43 17.49
N GLY A 335 9.66 11.73 17.42
CA GLY A 335 10.65 12.82 17.55
C GLY A 335 10.99 13.24 19.00
N GLY A 336 10.36 12.66 20.01
CA GLY A 336 10.39 13.14 21.40
C GLY A 336 11.31 12.43 22.38
N ARG A 337 12.17 11.50 21.95
CA ARG A 337 13.21 10.89 22.79
C ARG A 337 14.54 10.82 22.04
N ARG A 338 15.28 11.88 22.09
CA ARG A 338 16.74 11.88 21.91
C ARG A 338 17.38 11.99 23.28
#